data_b2c5b9f0c66e837d114912272240f7ae
#
_entry.id   b2c5b9f0c66e837d114912272240f7ae
#
_cell.length_a   1.000
_cell.length_b   1.000
_cell.length_c   1.000
_cell.angle_alpha   90.00
_cell.angle_beta   90.00
_cell.angle_gamma   90.00
#
_symmetry.space_group_name_H-M   'P 1'
#
loop_
_entity.id
_entity.type
_entity.pdbx_description
1 polymer ?
#
loop_
_entity_poly.entity_id
_entity_poly.type
_entity_poly.pdbx_seq_one_letter_code
_entity_poly.pdbx_strand_id
1 'polypeptide(L)'
;MSRRRAFALLAWLMAVCLGVAVALGTGRDARREPAAPPPPPAPHPDRPEEVVPATRGEWVGTWSAAPCGAEPGTRGGLPDRTVRNVVRTSVGGTAVRVELSNRYGTAPVTFSDVSVALSAAGGPAARPDTRRPLTFGGGRSVTVAPGATVVSDAARLTVPASADLLVSLYAPDPSGPVTYHRLAQQASYAAMGNHAASASGVAFTQVTQSWRYLTGVQVLSTSAEGAIVVLGDSLTDGALSTPGANRRWTDALADRLRTERGAPALGVLNQGISGNRLLRDALPDRSFNGASGLRRLPHDALAGMAVGTGADTLVVQLGVNDILFEPRESPEAVLAGMRVVTERARAAGLRVVGTTLTPFGGHAQENAELERARQRINAEIRAGGVFDAVIDFDRALRDPGAPGRLLPRYDSGDGLHPTDAGYAAMAAAVDLGTLLPASGASPSNG
;
A
#
# COMPACT_ATOMS: atom_id res chain seq x y z
N MET A 1 -23.39 -6.92 -32.46
CA MET A 1 -22.44 -7.98 -32.90
C MET A 1 -23.05 -9.34 -32.57
N SER A 2 -23.26 -10.23 -33.56
CA SER A 2 -24.07 -11.42 -33.42
C SER A 2 -23.38 -12.56 -32.67
N ARG A 3 -24.17 -13.32 -31.90
CA ARG A 3 -23.76 -14.48 -31.09
C ARG A 3 -22.91 -15.54 -31.84
N ARG A 4 -22.83 -15.48 -33.15
CA ARG A 4 -22.05 -16.41 -34.00
C ARG A 4 -20.54 -16.11 -34.01
N ARG A 5 -20.07 -14.91 -33.59
CA ARG A 5 -18.64 -14.58 -33.56
C ARG A 5 -17.95 -14.96 -32.22
N ALA A 6 -18.72 -15.15 -31.14
CA ALA A 6 -18.19 -15.56 -29.84
C ALA A 6 -17.82 -17.05 -29.78
N PHE A 7 -18.55 -17.91 -30.55
CA PHE A 7 -18.27 -19.35 -30.58
C PHE A 7 -17.05 -19.74 -31.45
N ALA A 8 -16.67 -18.89 -32.41
CA ALA A 8 -15.50 -19.16 -33.26
C ALA A 8 -14.16 -18.89 -32.52
N LEU A 9 -14.13 -17.95 -31.56
CA LEU A 9 -12.92 -17.68 -30.77
C LEU A 9 -12.67 -18.75 -29.69
N LEU A 10 -13.72 -19.36 -29.15
CA LEU A 10 -13.59 -20.40 -28.12
C LEU A 10 -13.09 -21.73 -28.70
N ALA A 11 -13.46 -22.03 -29.94
CA ALA A 11 -13.03 -23.24 -30.65
C ALA A 11 -11.55 -23.18 -31.09
N TRP A 12 -11.03 -21.97 -31.36
CA TRP A 12 -9.63 -21.79 -31.77
C TRP A 12 -8.65 -21.90 -30.59
N LEU A 13 -9.04 -21.45 -29.38
CA LEU A 13 -8.25 -21.57 -28.16
C LEU A 13 -8.15 -23.02 -27.64
N MET A 14 -9.12 -23.88 -27.91
CA MET A 14 -9.04 -25.30 -27.49
C MET A 14 -8.20 -26.16 -28.47
N ALA A 15 -8.03 -25.76 -29.71
CA ALA A 15 -7.21 -26.50 -30.69
C ALA A 15 -5.70 -26.26 -30.49
N VAL A 16 -5.28 -25.17 -29.89
CA VAL A 16 -3.87 -24.86 -29.62
C VAL A 16 -3.33 -25.59 -28.38
N CYS A 17 -4.18 -25.97 -27.44
CA CYS A 17 -3.76 -26.71 -26.24
C CYS A 17 -3.56 -28.22 -26.42
N LEU A 18 -4.08 -28.82 -27.52
CA LEU A 18 -3.93 -30.25 -27.82
C LEU A 18 -2.73 -30.58 -28.72
N GLY A 19 -2.05 -29.60 -29.30
CA GLY A 19 -0.95 -29.78 -30.26
C GLY A 19 0.45 -29.94 -29.65
N VAL A 20 0.66 -29.73 -28.31
CA VAL A 20 1.99 -29.73 -27.66
C VAL A 20 2.32 -31.03 -26.92
N ALA A 21 1.41 -31.99 -26.86
CA ALA A 21 1.57 -33.20 -26.04
C ALA A 21 2.09 -34.47 -26.79
N VAL A 22 2.46 -34.39 -28.08
CA VAL A 22 2.79 -35.61 -28.90
C VAL A 22 4.22 -35.65 -29.44
N ALA A 23 5.13 -34.80 -29.07
CA ALA A 23 6.48 -34.79 -29.63
C ALA A 23 7.59 -34.88 -28.57
N LEU A 24 7.58 -35.86 -27.68
CA LEU A 24 8.79 -36.31 -26.95
C LEU A 24 8.62 -37.81 -26.58
N GLY A 25 9.06 -38.67 -27.44
CA GLY A 25 9.22 -40.09 -27.14
C GLY A 25 10.09 -40.76 -28.18
N THR A 26 11.24 -41.15 -27.79
CA THR A 26 12.17 -42.23 -28.20
C THR A 26 13.62 -41.76 -28.40
N GLY A 27 14.44 -42.13 -27.48
CA GLY A 27 15.89 -42.12 -27.56
C GLY A 27 16.44 -42.92 -26.37
N ARG A 28 16.60 -44.22 -26.56
CA ARG A 28 17.38 -45.08 -25.64
C ARG A 28 18.85 -44.77 -25.85
N ASP A 29 19.58 -44.46 -24.77
CA ASP A 29 20.98 -44.83 -24.67
C ASP A 29 21.45 -45.02 -23.22
N ALA A 30 22.47 -45.87 -23.15
CA ALA A 30 22.96 -46.67 -22.08
C ALA A 30 23.29 -46.01 -20.73
N ARG A 31 23.00 -46.76 -19.67
CA ARG A 31 23.31 -46.48 -18.27
C ARG A 31 24.83 -46.45 -18.03
N ARG A 32 25.31 -45.40 -17.37
CA ARG A 32 26.42 -45.44 -16.44
C ARG A 32 25.86 -45.02 -15.08
N GLU A 33 25.95 -45.94 -14.12
CA GLU A 33 25.66 -45.66 -12.70
C GLU A 33 26.63 -44.60 -12.15
N PRO A 34 26.16 -43.55 -11.51
CA PRO A 34 27.03 -42.67 -10.73
C PRO A 34 27.27 -43.29 -9.34
N ALA A 35 28.51 -43.25 -8.90
CA ALA A 35 28.94 -43.69 -7.56
C ALA A 35 28.15 -42.96 -6.46
N ALA A 36 27.82 -43.70 -5.41
CA ALA A 36 27.11 -43.16 -4.23
C ALA A 36 27.90 -42.02 -3.58
N PRO A 37 27.22 -40.94 -3.15
CA PRO A 37 27.88 -39.87 -2.39
C PRO A 37 28.38 -40.37 -1.03
N PRO A 38 29.48 -39.81 -0.51
CA PRO A 38 30.01 -40.21 0.82
C PRO A 38 28.96 -39.86 1.91
N PRO A 39 28.92 -40.63 3.01
CA PRO A 39 28.00 -40.37 4.11
C PRO A 39 28.29 -39.03 4.75
N PRO A 40 27.23 -38.32 5.25
CA PRO A 40 27.40 -37.06 5.94
C PRO A 40 28.26 -37.21 7.18
N PRO A 41 29.10 -36.21 7.54
CA PRO A 41 29.89 -36.25 8.77
C PRO A 41 28.99 -36.36 9.99
N ALA A 42 29.44 -37.19 10.95
CA ALA A 42 28.75 -37.40 12.22
C ALA A 42 28.54 -36.06 12.96
N PRO A 43 27.42 -35.88 13.69
CA PRO A 43 27.20 -34.66 14.45
C PRO A 43 28.27 -34.56 15.56
N HIS A 44 28.98 -33.42 15.60
CA HIS A 44 29.88 -33.09 16.70
C HIS A 44 29.03 -32.86 17.96
N PRO A 45 29.35 -33.48 19.10
CA PRO A 45 28.70 -33.18 20.35
C PRO A 45 29.15 -31.78 20.85
N ASP A 46 28.17 -31.02 21.31
CA ASP A 46 28.30 -29.88 22.22
C ASP A 46 29.20 -28.70 21.79
N ARG A 47 28.70 -27.91 20.81
CA ARG A 47 28.83 -26.46 20.96
C ARG A 47 27.63 -25.98 21.72
N PRO A 48 27.80 -25.20 22.82
CA PRO A 48 26.67 -24.44 23.40
C PRO A 48 26.06 -23.63 22.28
N GLU A 49 24.74 -23.70 22.09
CA GLU A 49 24.04 -22.74 21.27
C GLU A 49 24.41 -21.35 21.80
N GLU A 50 25.18 -20.64 21.01
CA GLU A 50 25.47 -19.24 21.27
C GLU A 50 24.10 -18.55 21.33
N VAL A 51 23.65 -18.21 22.53
CA VAL A 51 22.45 -17.42 22.78
C VAL A 51 22.75 -16.07 22.15
N VAL A 52 22.39 -15.94 20.87
CA VAL A 52 22.42 -14.65 20.19
C VAL A 52 21.54 -13.74 21.04
N PRO A 53 22.09 -12.67 21.63
CA PRO A 53 21.28 -11.70 22.39
C PRO A 53 20.10 -11.31 21.51
N ALA A 54 18.89 -11.25 22.07
CA ALA A 54 17.72 -10.77 21.35
C ALA A 54 18.10 -9.41 20.76
N THR A 55 18.32 -9.37 19.45
CA THR A 55 18.69 -8.17 18.72
C THR A 55 17.60 -7.15 19.00
N ARG A 56 17.97 -5.98 19.50
CA ARG A 56 17.06 -4.85 19.75
C ARG A 56 16.56 -4.36 18.39
N GLY A 57 15.46 -4.96 17.90
CA GLY A 57 14.78 -4.49 16.71
C GLY A 57 13.88 -3.31 17.07
N GLU A 58 13.62 -2.46 16.10
CA GLU A 58 12.65 -1.38 16.21
C GLU A 58 11.38 -1.73 15.44
N TRP A 59 10.24 -1.23 15.92
CA TRP A 59 8.99 -1.37 15.19
C TRP A 59 8.98 -0.38 14.04
N VAL A 60 8.84 -0.90 12.83
CA VAL A 60 8.80 -0.11 11.59
C VAL A 60 7.56 -0.45 10.80
N GLY A 61 6.89 0.58 10.30
CA GLY A 61 5.77 0.42 9.39
C GLY A 61 6.22 -0.20 8.07
N THR A 62 5.54 -1.26 7.63
CA THR A 62 5.86 -1.95 6.38
C THR A 62 4.77 -1.86 5.33
N TRP A 63 3.54 -1.56 5.75
CA TRP A 63 2.39 -1.33 4.88
C TRP A 63 1.35 -0.48 5.59
N SER A 64 0.64 0.36 4.84
CA SER A 64 -0.54 1.05 5.32
C SER A 64 -1.51 1.38 4.19
N ALA A 65 -2.77 1.69 4.56
CA ALA A 65 -3.76 2.28 3.67
C ALA A 65 -4.70 3.19 4.46
N ALA A 66 -4.93 4.40 3.94
CA ALA A 66 -5.88 5.34 4.52
C ALA A 66 -7.32 4.83 4.36
N PRO A 67 -8.12 4.72 5.42
CA PRO A 67 -9.53 4.41 5.26
C PRO A 67 -10.24 5.62 4.62
N CYS A 68 -10.98 5.38 3.54
CA CYS A 68 -11.62 6.45 2.79
C CYS A 68 -13.07 6.71 3.18
N GLY A 69 -13.72 5.81 3.96
CA GLY A 69 -15.11 5.96 4.36
C GLY A 69 -15.75 4.71 4.93
N ALA A 70 -17.06 4.76 5.06
CA ALA A 70 -17.92 3.61 5.31
C ALA A 70 -18.26 2.90 3.99
N GLU A 71 -18.03 1.59 3.92
CA GLU A 71 -18.28 0.82 2.70
C GLU A 71 -19.78 0.81 2.36
N PRO A 72 -20.17 1.21 1.15
CA PRO A 72 -21.58 1.18 0.74
C PRO A 72 -22.19 -0.23 0.85
N GLY A 73 -23.44 -0.31 1.29
CA GLY A 73 -24.14 -1.58 1.42
C GLY A 73 -23.83 -2.39 2.69
N THR A 74 -22.96 -1.89 3.58
CA THR A 74 -22.55 -2.60 4.79
C THR A 74 -23.09 -2.00 6.10
N ARG A 75 -24.30 -1.46 6.11
CA ARG A 75 -24.90 -0.82 7.30
C ARG A 75 -24.86 -1.67 8.57
N GLY A 76 -25.03 -2.99 8.43
CA GLY A 76 -24.99 -3.96 9.53
C GLY A 76 -23.63 -4.62 9.71
N GLY A 77 -22.58 -4.09 9.10
CA GLY A 77 -21.27 -4.72 9.06
C GLY A 77 -21.23 -5.95 8.16
N LEU A 78 -20.38 -6.89 8.51
CA LEU A 78 -20.21 -8.18 7.84
C LEU A 78 -20.35 -9.32 8.86
N PRO A 79 -21.56 -9.54 9.43
CA PRO A 79 -21.75 -10.56 10.46
C PRO A 79 -21.48 -11.97 9.92
N ASP A 80 -20.94 -12.83 10.78
CA ASP A 80 -20.56 -14.21 10.48
C ASP A 80 -19.68 -14.33 9.23
N ARG A 81 -18.72 -13.40 9.07
CA ARG A 81 -17.79 -13.42 7.95
C ARG A 81 -16.34 -13.28 8.39
N THR A 82 -15.48 -14.01 7.71
CA THR A 82 -14.04 -13.79 7.73
C THR A 82 -13.64 -12.96 6.52
N VAL A 83 -13.07 -11.77 6.76
CA VAL A 83 -12.37 -10.97 5.75
C VAL A 83 -10.90 -11.35 5.77
N ARG A 84 -10.29 -11.60 4.61
CA ARG A 84 -8.86 -11.85 4.45
C ARG A 84 -8.26 -10.81 3.52
N ASN A 85 -7.66 -9.78 4.13
CA ASN A 85 -6.93 -8.76 3.39
C ASN A 85 -5.58 -9.31 2.92
N VAL A 86 -5.21 -8.99 1.69
CA VAL A 86 -3.88 -9.26 1.14
C VAL A 86 -3.13 -7.95 1.05
N VAL A 87 -1.93 -7.88 1.63
CA VAL A 87 -1.11 -6.67 1.67
C VAL A 87 0.35 -7.01 1.39
N ARG A 88 1.07 -6.09 0.72
CA ARG A 88 2.46 -6.31 0.37
C ARG A 88 3.39 -5.51 1.25
N THR A 89 4.36 -6.19 1.86
CA THR A 89 5.34 -5.58 2.76
C THR A 89 6.43 -4.83 2.00
N SER A 90 6.85 -3.66 2.47
CA SER A 90 8.00 -2.91 1.93
C SER A 90 9.31 -3.31 2.60
N VAL A 91 9.32 -3.51 3.91
CA VAL A 91 10.47 -3.98 4.69
C VAL A 91 10.12 -5.25 5.46
N GLY A 92 11.12 -6.04 5.82
CA GLY A 92 10.97 -7.29 6.58
C GLY A 92 11.28 -7.14 8.06
N GLY A 93 10.93 -8.19 8.84
CA GLY A 93 11.21 -8.27 10.27
C GLY A 93 10.96 -9.65 10.84
N THR A 94 11.18 -9.79 12.15
CA THR A 94 11.11 -11.07 12.90
C THR A 94 9.81 -11.26 13.68
N ALA A 95 9.03 -10.16 13.82
CA ALA A 95 7.69 -10.18 14.40
C ALA A 95 6.80 -9.19 13.65
N VAL A 96 5.49 -9.34 13.80
CA VAL A 96 4.49 -8.52 13.11
C VAL A 96 3.40 -8.11 14.10
N ARG A 97 2.85 -6.91 13.92
CA ARG A 97 1.60 -6.44 14.54
C ARG A 97 0.77 -5.69 13.52
N VAL A 98 -0.54 -5.66 13.70
CA VAL A 98 -1.46 -5.03 12.77
C VAL A 98 -2.30 -3.97 13.46
N GLU A 99 -2.68 -2.94 12.71
CA GLU A 99 -3.62 -1.93 13.14
C GLU A 99 -4.99 -2.17 12.50
N LEU A 100 -6.03 -2.24 13.32
CA LEU A 100 -7.42 -2.37 12.91
C LEU A 100 -8.19 -1.08 13.24
N SER A 101 -9.08 -0.67 12.34
CA SER A 101 -9.81 0.58 12.48
C SER A 101 -11.32 0.38 12.30
N ASN A 102 -12.09 1.02 13.19
CA ASN A 102 -13.53 1.21 13.08
C ASN A 102 -13.86 2.71 12.92
N ARG A 103 -12.98 3.45 12.24
CA ARG A 103 -13.04 4.92 12.11
C ARG A 103 -14.37 5.42 11.55
N TYR A 104 -14.94 4.71 10.60
CA TYR A 104 -16.20 5.07 9.94
C TYR A 104 -17.39 4.21 10.35
N GLY A 105 -17.20 3.34 11.33
CA GLY A 105 -18.29 2.58 11.95
C GLY A 105 -19.17 3.46 12.82
N THR A 106 -20.45 3.10 12.94
CA THR A 106 -21.45 3.77 13.78
C THR A 106 -21.82 2.97 15.02
N ALA A 107 -21.35 1.73 15.13
CA ALA A 107 -21.49 0.84 16.27
C ALA A 107 -20.14 0.11 16.51
N PRO A 108 -19.91 -0.44 17.71
CA PRO A 108 -18.73 -1.26 17.96
C PRO A 108 -18.66 -2.46 17.03
N VAL A 109 -17.46 -2.85 16.61
CA VAL A 109 -17.22 -4.11 15.90
C VAL A 109 -16.34 -5.01 16.74
N THR A 110 -16.76 -6.28 16.90
CA THR A 110 -15.97 -7.29 17.60
C THR A 110 -15.35 -8.25 16.60
N PHE A 111 -14.03 -8.41 16.69
CA PHE A 111 -13.29 -9.46 16.00
C PHE A 111 -12.95 -10.54 17.03
N SER A 112 -13.59 -11.69 16.93
CA SER A 112 -13.39 -12.80 17.88
C SER A 112 -12.20 -13.69 17.52
N ASP A 113 -11.71 -13.60 16.29
CA ASP A 113 -10.49 -14.29 15.84
C ASP A 113 -9.79 -13.47 14.76
N VAL A 114 -8.49 -13.23 14.97
CA VAL A 114 -7.63 -12.50 14.03
C VAL A 114 -6.36 -13.29 13.82
N SER A 115 -5.88 -13.36 12.58
CA SER A 115 -4.62 -14.04 12.28
C SER A 115 -3.84 -13.36 11.16
N VAL A 116 -2.54 -13.62 11.14
CA VAL A 116 -1.63 -13.22 10.08
C VAL A 116 -0.90 -14.44 9.51
N ALA A 117 -0.61 -14.45 8.21
CA ALA A 117 0.17 -15.49 7.54
C ALA A 117 0.86 -14.93 6.29
N LEU A 118 1.87 -15.61 5.78
CA LEU A 118 2.39 -15.34 4.43
C LEU A 118 1.47 -16.00 3.40
N SER A 119 1.17 -15.31 2.30
CA SER A 119 0.45 -15.88 1.17
C SER A 119 1.31 -16.94 0.46
N ALA A 120 0.69 -18.01 0.00
CA ALA A 120 1.38 -19.07 -0.74
C ALA A 120 1.75 -18.64 -2.17
N ALA A 121 0.88 -17.85 -2.84
CA ALA A 121 1.08 -17.45 -4.23
C ALA A 121 0.33 -16.14 -4.57
N GLY A 122 0.28 -15.17 -3.65
CA GLY A 122 -0.48 -13.94 -3.82
C GLY A 122 -2.01 -14.11 -3.72
N GLY A 123 -2.50 -15.34 -3.51
CA GLY A 123 -3.91 -15.68 -3.36
C GLY A 123 -4.34 -15.87 -1.91
N PRO A 124 -5.56 -16.42 -1.67
CA PRO A 124 -6.10 -16.55 -0.32
C PRO A 124 -5.51 -17.70 0.51
N ALA A 125 -4.71 -18.60 -0.08
CA ALA A 125 -4.06 -19.70 0.64
C ALA A 125 -2.82 -19.21 1.39
N ALA A 126 -2.69 -19.61 2.65
CA ALA A 126 -1.50 -19.34 3.45
C ALA A 126 -0.38 -20.35 3.18
N ARG A 127 0.88 -19.90 3.28
CA ARG A 127 2.02 -20.80 3.31
C ARG A 127 1.96 -21.67 4.56
N PRO A 128 2.26 -22.97 4.45
CA PRO A 128 2.33 -23.85 5.61
C PRO A 128 3.19 -23.23 6.74
N ASP A 129 2.78 -23.44 7.99
CA ASP A 129 3.50 -23.08 9.21
C ASP A 129 3.77 -21.58 9.45
N THR A 130 3.25 -20.69 8.57
CA THR A 130 3.42 -19.24 8.74
C THR A 130 2.28 -18.57 9.48
N ARG A 131 1.12 -19.24 9.66
CA ARG A 131 -0.03 -18.65 10.33
C ARG A 131 0.25 -18.41 11.81
N ARG A 132 -0.05 -17.21 12.27
CA ARG A 132 0.00 -16.82 13.69
C ARG A 132 -1.35 -16.22 14.10
N PRO A 133 -1.94 -16.65 15.21
CA PRO A 133 -3.04 -15.94 15.82
C PRO A 133 -2.52 -14.60 16.34
N LEU A 134 -3.36 -13.57 16.27
CA LEU A 134 -3.09 -12.27 16.87
C LEU A 134 -3.92 -12.13 18.13
N THR A 135 -3.35 -11.44 19.13
CA THR A 135 -4.01 -11.10 20.39
C THR A 135 -4.03 -9.58 20.57
N PHE A 136 -4.83 -9.13 21.50
CA PHE A 136 -5.00 -7.72 21.85
C PHE A 136 -5.02 -7.59 23.37
N GLY A 137 -3.92 -7.09 23.97
CA GLY A 137 -3.73 -7.11 25.42
C GLY A 137 -3.79 -8.52 26.01
N GLY A 138 -3.29 -9.54 25.28
CA GLY A 138 -3.32 -10.94 25.63
C GLY A 138 -4.62 -11.68 25.26
N GLY A 139 -5.70 -10.97 24.94
CA GLY A 139 -7.00 -11.55 24.55
C GLY A 139 -7.05 -11.89 23.05
N ARG A 140 -7.75 -12.98 22.67
CA ARG A 140 -7.95 -13.36 21.26
C ARG A 140 -9.03 -12.54 20.56
N SER A 141 -9.94 -11.97 21.32
CA SER A 141 -11.04 -11.14 20.85
C SER A 141 -10.78 -9.68 21.18
N VAL A 142 -11.21 -8.79 20.30
CA VAL A 142 -11.15 -7.36 20.50
C VAL A 142 -12.43 -6.68 20.00
N THR A 143 -12.94 -5.72 20.78
CA THR A 143 -14.05 -4.87 20.37
C THR A 143 -13.52 -3.47 20.12
N VAL A 144 -13.70 -2.97 18.89
CA VAL A 144 -13.24 -1.65 18.47
C VAL A 144 -14.45 -0.71 18.43
N ALA A 145 -14.40 0.33 19.26
CA ALA A 145 -15.47 1.34 19.32
C ALA A 145 -15.57 2.16 18.02
N PRO A 146 -16.71 2.79 17.72
CA PRO A 146 -16.83 3.72 16.61
C PRO A 146 -15.76 4.82 16.69
N GLY A 147 -15.13 5.14 15.56
CA GLY A 147 -14.07 6.15 15.46
C GLY A 147 -12.70 5.70 15.97
N ALA A 148 -12.60 4.54 16.63
CA ALA A 148 -11.35 4.05 17.23
C ALA A 148 -10.51 3.18 16.28
N THR A 149 -9.23 3.05 16.68
CA THR A 149 -8.27 2.08 16.15
C THR A 149 -7.70 1.24 17.30
N VAL A 150 -7.17 0.08 16.97
CA VAL A 150 -6.48 -0.79 17.92
C VAL A 150 -5.30 -1.47 17.23
N VAL A 151 -4.20 -1.63 17.96
CA VAL A 151 -3.02 -2.35 17.49
C VAL A 151 -2.94 -3.71 18.19
N SER A 152 -2.67 -4.78 17.44
CA SER A 152 -2.48 -6.11 18.01
C SER A 152 -1.21 -6.20 18.84
N ASP A 153 -1.15 -7.18 19.72
CA ASP A 153 0.11 -7.63 20.31
C ASP A 153 1.05 -8.16 19.20
N ALA A 154 2.33 -8.24 19.52
CA ALA A 154 3.35 -8.77 18.63
C ALA A 154 3.20 -10.28 18.41
N ALA A 155 3.18 -10.73 17.17
CA ALA A 155 3.25 -12.15 16.82
C ALA A 155 4.61 -12.47 16.18
N ARG A 156 5.29 -13.49 16.68
CA ARG A 156 6.57 -13.98 16.11
C ARG A 156 6.31 -14.59 14.74
N LEU A 157 6.74 -13.93 13.70
CA LEU A 157 6.68 -14.38 12.31
C LEU A 157 7.79 -13.66 11.54
N THR A 158 8.70 -14.43 10.96
CA THR A 158 9.66 -13.87 10.00
C THR A 158 8.92 -13.45 8.74
N VAL A 159 8.85 -12.15 8.53
CA VAL A 159 8.20 -11.51 7.39
C VAL A 159 9.28 -11.00 6.44
N PRO A 160 9.39 -11.54 5.22
CA PRO A 160 10.31 -10.97 4.23
C PRO A 160 9.83 -9.60 3.75
N ALA A 161 10.74 -8.76 3.31
CA ALA A 161 10.39 -7.61 2.48
C ALA A 161 9.80 -8.09 1.14
N SER A 162 8.91 -7.29 0.56
CA SER A 162 8.28 -7.61 -0.74
C SER A 162 7.50 -8.94 -0.72
N ALA A 163 6.88 -9.28 0.43
CA ALA A 163 6.05 -10.47 0.61
C ALA A 163 4.57 -10.10 0.71
N ASP A 164 3.70 -10.99 0.24
CA ASP A 164 2.27 -10.84 0.43
C ASP A 164 1.85 -11.46 1.77
N LEU A 165 1.29 -10.64 2.65
CA LEU A 165 0.71 -11.04 3.93
C LEU A 165 -0.80 -11.18 3.81
N LEU A 166 -1.34 -12.19 4.46
CA LEU A 166 -2.76 -12.40 4.68
C LEU A 166 -3.10 -11.97 6.10
N VAL A 167 -3.99 -10.98 6.25
CA VAL A 167 -4.56 -10.60 7.54
C VAL A 167 -6.03 -10.99 7.54
N SER A 168 -6.39 -11.98 8.36
CA SER A 168 -7.75 -12.54 8.43
C SER A 168 -8.44 -12.10 9.71
N LEU A 169 -9.65 -11.55 9.57
CA LEU A 169 -10.47 -10.97 10.63
C LEU A 169 -11.85 -11.64 10.60
N TYR A 170 -12.26 -12.27 11.68
CA TYR A 170 -13.62 -12.83 11.80
C TYR A 170 -14.50 -11.97 12.72
N ALA A 171 -15.60 -11.48 12.18
CA ALA A 171 -16.64 -10.75 12.91
C ALA A 171 -17.89 -11.64 13.06
N PRO A 172 -18.21 -12.11 14.28
CA PRO A 172 -19.37 -13.00 14.49
C PRO A 172 -20.69 -12.25 14.39
N ASP A 173 -20.75 -11.00 14.87
CA ASP A 173 -21.97 -10.27 15.12
C ASP A 173 -22.18 -9.10 14.16
N PRO A 174 -23.44 -8.64 13.99
CA PRO A 174 -23.70 -7.37 13.32
C PRO A 174 -22.96 -6.22 14.01
N SER A 175 -22.52 -5.26 13.20
CA SER A 175 -21.86 -4.04 13.66
C SER A 175 -22.35 -2.83 12.86
N GLY A 176 -21.71 -1.67 12.99
CA GLY A 176 -21.90 -0.56 12.08
C GLY A 176 -21.25 -0.78 10.71
N PRO A 177 -21.34 0.21 9.81
CA PRO A 177 -20.74 0.12 8.49
C PRO A 177 -19.25 -0.19 8.55
N VAL A 178 -18.77 -0.92 7.52
CA VAL A 178 -17.37 -1.33 7.41
C VAL A 178 -16.49 -0.14 7.11
N THR A 179 -15.48 0.09 7.93
CA THR A 179 -14.39 1.00 7.60
C THR A 179 -13.53 0.36 6.50
N TYR A 180 -13.35 1.05 5.38
CA TYR A 180 -12.67 0.47 4.23
C TYR A 180 -11.76 1.45 3.48
N HIS A 181 -10.80 0.91 2.76
CA HIS A 181 -10.07 1.57 1.69
C HIS A 181 -10.55 0.99 0.36
N ARG A 182 -11.03 1.85 -0.55
CA ARG A 182 -11.80 1.42 -1.73
C ARG A 182 -10.94 0.78 -2.82
N LEU A 183 -9.80 1.40 -3.15
CA LEU A 183 -9.00 1.04 -4.33
C LEU A 183 -7.72 0.32 -3.93
N ALA A 184 -7.84 -0.93 -3.50
CA ALA A 184 -6.69 -1.71 -3.08
C ALA A 184 -5.71 -2.04 -4.21
N GLN A 185 -6.13 -2.03 -5.47
CA GLN A 185 -5.37 -2.56 -6.63
C GLN A 185 -4.80 -3.96 -6.36
N GLN A 186 -5.43 -4.67 -5.43
CA GLN A 186 -5.09 -6.03 -5.00
C GLN A 186 -6.36 -6.76 -4.59
N ALA A 187 -6.47 -8.03 -4.96
CA ALA A 187 -7.57 -8.86 -4.53
C ALA A 187 -7.44 -9.19 -3.04
N SER A 188 -8.52 -8.95 -2.29
CA SER A 188 -8.75 -9.47 -0.96
C SER A 188 -9.97 -10.38 -0.98
N TYR A 189 -10.22 -11.13 0.09
CA TYR A 189 -11.18 -12.22 0.05
C TYR A 189 -12.10 -12.20 1.26
N ALA A 190 -13.29 -12.82 1.12
CA ALA A 190 -14.16 -13.09 2.24
C ALA A 190 -14.78 -14.49 2.17
N ALA A 191 -15.12 -15.03 3.34
CA ALA A 191 -15.77 -16.32 3.53
C ALA A 191 -16.90 -16.19 4.57
N MET A 192 -17.93 -17.00 4.45
CA MET A 192 -18.94 -17.19 5.51
C MET A 192 -18.33 -18.00 6.65
N GLY A 193 -18.65 -17.66 7.88
CA GLY A 193 -18.16 -18.33 9.08
C GLY A 193 -16.71 -17.98 9.45
N ASN A 194 -16.23 -18.61 10.53
CA ASN A 194 -14.88 -18.39 11.04
C ASN A 194 -13.84 -19.23 10.28
N HIS A 195 -13.11 -18.58 9.40
CA HIS A 195 -11.98 -19.13 8.66
C HIS A 195 -10.66 -18.38 8.95
N ALA A 196 -10.61 -17.59 10.03
CA ALA A 196 -9.40 -16.85 10.39
C ALA A 196 -8.22 -17.79 10.65
N ALA A 197 -8.47 -18.98 11.20
CA ALA A 197 -7.45 -19.99 11.43
C ALA A 197 -7.14 -20.88 10.22
N SER A 198 -7.88 -20.77 9.10
CA SER A 198 -7.69 -21.66 7.95
C SER A 198 -6.47 -21.28 7.13
N ALA A 199 -5.57 -22.24 6.88
CA ALA A 199 -4.51 -22.09 5.89
C ALA A 199 -5.02 -22.25 4.45
N SER A 200 -6.12 -23.02 4.27
CA SER A 200 -6.74 -23.21 2.96
C SER A 200 -7.42 -21.94 2.45
N GLY A 201 -7.29 -21.68 1.16
CA GLY A 201 -8.00 -20.61 0.47
C GLY A 201 -9.41 -20.98 -0.02
N VAL A 202 -9.81 -22.25 0.07
CA VAL A 202 -11.02 -22.79 -0.59
C VAL A 202 -12.31 -22.12 -0.13
N ALA A 203 -12.44 -21.81 1.14
CA ALA A 203 -13.64 -21.14 1.70
C ALA A 203 -13.76 -19.66 1.26
N PHE A 204 -12.70 -19.03 0.79
CA PHE A 204 -12.63 -17.61 0.45
C PHE A 204 -13.10 -17.36 -0.99
N THR A 205 -14.38 -17.54 -1.23
CA THR A 205 -14.99 -17.48 -2.57
C THR A 205 -15.43 -16.09 -3.01
N GLN A 206 -15.56 -15.15 -2.06
CA GLN A 206 -15.90 -13.77 -2.36
C GLN A 206 -14.61 -12.95 -2.54
N VAL A 207 -14.51 -12.26 -3.68
CA VAL A 207 -13.34 -11.40 -4.01
C VAL A 207 -13.76 -9.95 -3.90
N THR A 208 -12.89 -9.12 -3.34
CA THR A 208 -13.04 -7.67 -3.29
C THR A 208 -11.74 -6.98 -3.72
N GLN A 209 -11.86 -5.76 -4.25
CA GLN A 209 -10.74 -4.88 -4.56
C GLN A 209 -10.55 -3.80 -3.48
N SER A 210 -11.01 -4.08 -2.25
CA SER A 210 -10.94 -3.15 -1.13
C SER A 210 -10.26 -3.81 0.06
N TRP A 211 -9.54 -3.02 0.86
CA TRP A 211 -9.12 -3.43 2.20
C TRP A 211 -10.16 -3.01 3.23
N ARG A 212 -10.46 -3.91 4.17
CA ARG A 212 -11.52 -3.73 5.16
C ARG A 212 -10.95 -3.82 6.57
N TYR A 213 -11.23 -2.83 7.41
CA TYR A 213 -10.82 -2.70 8.81
C TYR A 213 -9.32 -2.63 9.07
N LEU A 214 -8.48 -3.07 8.15
CA LEU A 214 -7.02 -3.08 8.26
C LEU A 214 -6.46 -1.77 7.72
N THR A 215 -5.69 -1.04 8.55
CA THR A 215 -5.09 0.24 8.19
C THR A 215 -3.57 0.26 8.26
N GLY A 216 -2.96 -0.69 8.97
CA GLY A 216 -1.52 -0.75 9.10
C GLY A 216 -0.96 -2.12 9.42
N VAL A 217 0.27 -2.34 8.99
CA VAL A 217 1.12 -3.48 9.36
C VAL A 217 2.49 -2.96 9.72
N GLN A 218 3.00 -3.40 10.87
CA GLN A 218 4.34 -3.08 11.36
C GLN A 218 5.11 -4.37 11.58
N VAL A 219 6.43 -4.31 11.39
CA VAL A 219 7.35 -5.41 11.65
C VAL A 219 8.44 -4.97 12.64
N LEU A 220 8.90 -5.91 13.46
CA LEU A 220 10.08 -5.73 14.30
C LEU A 220 11.31 -5.97 13.44
N SER A 221 11.95 -4.90 13.00
CA SER A 221 13.10 -4.95 12.09
C SER A 221 14.40 -4.64 12.81
N THR A 222 15.48 -5.28 12.40
CA THR A 222 16.86 -5.01 12.85
C THR A 222 17.68 -4.30 11.77
N SER A 223 17.12 -4.14 10.58
CA SER A 223 17.80 -3.58 9.41
C SER A 223 17.14 -2.33 8.84
N ALA A 224 15.85 -2.11 9.12
CA ALA A 224 15.18 -0.90 8.67
C ALA A 224 15.59 0.30 9.55
N GLU A 225 15.89 1.42 8.90
CA GLU A 225 16.31 2.68 9.52
C GLU A 225 15.12 3.58 9.89
N GLY A 226 13.91 3.23 9.41
CA GLY A 226 12.69 4.01 9.63
C GLY A 226 11.66 3.76 8.55
N ALA A 227 10.74 4.70 8.37
CA ALA A 227 9.72 4.65 7.32
C ALA A 227 9.45 6.04 6.74
N ILE A 228 8.84 6.07 5.56
CA ILE A 228 8.23 7.26 4.97
C ILE A 228 6.71 7.06 4.88
N VAL A 229 5.96 8.12 5.15
CA VAL A 229 4.52 8.18 4.91
C VAL A 229 4.26 9.00 3.66
N VAL A 230 3.41 8.52 2.77
CA VAL A 230 3.03 9.22 1.54
C VAL A 230 1.56 9.61 1.61
N LEU A 231 1.27 10.88 1.89
CA LEU A 231 -0.08 11.44 1.86
C LEU A 231 -0.41 11.87 0.44
N GLY A 232 -1.37 11.19 -0.20
CA GLY A 232 -1.62 11.42 -1.63
C GLY A 232 -3.06 11.18 -2.08
N ASP A 233 -3.24 11.35 -3.38
CA ASP A 233 -4.52 11.11 -4.08
C ASP A 233 -4.47 9.82 -4.93
N SER A 234 -5.21 9.78 -6.05
CA SER A 234 -5.26 8.62 -6.95
C SER A 234 -3.91 8.22 -7.53
N LEU A 235 -2.99 9.17 -7.72
CA LEU A 235 -1.65 8.91 -8.22
C LEU A 235 -0.81 8.13 -7.20
N THR A 236 -0.99 8.39 -5.90
CA THR A 236 -0.37 7.64 -4.82
C THR A 236 -1.10 6.32 -4.53
N ASP A 237 -2.42 6.34 -4.57
CA ASP A 237 -3.29 5.16 -4.45
C ASP A 237 -3.03 4.13 -5.57
N GLY A 238 -2.51 4.61 -6.72
CA GLY A 238 -2.11 3.77 -7.85
C GLY A 238 -3.26 3.47 -8.81
N ALA A 239 -4.17 4.43 -9.00
CA ALA A 239 -5.28 4.28 -9.93
C ALA A 239 -4.79 3.91 -11.33
N LEU A 240 -5.45 2.93 -11.96
CA LEU A 240 -5.14 2.35 -13.28
C LEU A 240 -3.79 1.62 -13.39
N SER A 241 -3.04 1.44 -12.28
CA SER A 241 -1.94 0.46 -12.28
C SER A 241 -2.49 -0.96 -12.44
N THR A 242 -1.68 -1.89 -12.93
CA THR A 242 -2.10 -3.28 -13.15
C THR A 242 -2.51 -3.93 -11.82
N PRO A 243 -3.80 -4.34 -11.64
CA PRO A 243 -4.27 -4.96 -10.42
C PRO A 243 -3.51 -6.23 -10.06
N GLY A 244 -3.14 -6.38 -8.79
CA GLY A 244 -2.40 -7.52 -8.28
C GLY A 244 -0.90 -7.54 -8.60
N ALA A 245 -0.42 -6.58 -9.42
CA ALA A 245 0.98 -6.55 -9.85
C ALA A 245 1.88 -5.70 -8.93
N ASN A 246 1.31 -4.97 -7.96
CA ASN A 246 2.05 -4.05 -7.09
C ASN A 246 2.91 -3.08 -7.91
N ARG A 247 2.26 -2.23 -8.72
CA ARG A 247 2.88 -1.30 -9.68
C ARG A 247 2.63 0.18 -9.36
N ARG A 248 2.18 0.51 -8.14
CA ARG A 248 2.14 1.89 -7.68
C ARG A 248 3.55 2.48 -7.70
N TRP A 249 3.68 3.79 -7.82
CA TRP A 249 5.00 4.40 -7.67
C TRP A 249 5.62 4.15 -6.29
N THR A 250 4.78 4.01 -5.24
CA THR A 250 5.22 3.65 -3.89
C THR A 250 5.75 2.23 -3.80
N ASP A 251 5.18 1.27 -4.55
CA ASP A 251 5.70 -0.10 -4.63
C ASP A 251 7.05 -0.12 -5.37
N ALA A 252 7.15 0.61 -6.49
CA ALA A 252 8.41 0.75 -7.23
C ALA A 252 9.49 1.48 -6.42
N LEU A 253 9.10 2.47 -5.58
CA LEU A 253 10.02 3.12 -4.65
C LEU A 253 10.51 2.14 -3.57
N ALA A 254 9.61 1.33 -3.00
CA ALA A 254 10.00 0.29 -2.04
C ALA A 254 10.98 -0.73 -2.65
N ASP A 255 10.78 -1.09 -3.92
CA ASP A 255 11.71 -1.96 -4.64
C ASP A 255 13.08 -1.29 -4.85
N ARG A 256 13.13 0.00 -5.17
CA ARG A 256 14.38 0.78 -5.27
C ARG A 256 15.12 0.85 -3.93
N LEU A 257 14.41 1.21 -2.85
CA LEU A 257 14.97 1.26 -1.49
C LEU A 257 15.56 -0.09 -1.06
N ARG A 258 14.99 -1.20 -1.52
CA ARG A 258 15.45 -2.56 -1.21
C ARG A 258 16.62 -3.01 -2.07
N THR A 259 16.74 -2.54 -3.33
CA THR A 259 17.66 -3.13 -4.33
C THR A 259 18.78 -2.21 -4.76
N GLU A 260 18.64 -0.89 -4.64
CA GLU A 260 19.70 0.04 -5.02
C GLU A 260 20.82 0.07 -3.97
N ARG A 261 22.05 0.02 -4.44
CA ARG A 261 23.22 0.02 -3.57
C ARG A 261 23.34 1.35 -2.81
N GLY A 262 23.41 1.29 -1.49
CA GLY A 262 23.52 2.48 -0.63
C GLY A 262 22.19 3.20 -0.39
N ALA A 263 21.07 2.63 -0.86
CA ALA A 263 19.76 3.15 -0.51
C ALA A 263 19.46 2.94 0.99
N PRO A 264 18.79 3.90 1.65
CA PRO A 264 18.36 3.72 3.03
C PRO A 264 17.30 2.62 3.14
N ALA A 265 17.34 1.85 4.20
CA ALA A 265 16.38 0.77 4.45
C ALA A 265 15.09 1.33 5.08
N LEU A 266 14.21 1.89 4.28
CA LEU A 266 12.98 2.56 4.74
C LEU A 266 11.73 1.79 4.37
N GLY A 267 10.78 1.70 5.32
CA GLY A 267 9.40 1.30 5.05
C GLY A 267 8.67 2.35 4.22
N VAL A 268 7.73 1.93 3.38
CA VAL A 268 6.90 2.82 2.57
C VAL A 268 5.44 2.65 2.94
N LEU A 269 4.83 3.71 3.48
CA LEU A 269 3.46 3.72 4.00
C LEU A 269 2.59 4.56 3.07
N ASN A 270 1.77 3.90 2.27
CA ASN A 270 0.92 4.54 1.27
C ASN A 270 -0.41 4.99 1.90
N GLN A 271 -0.62 6.30 2.00
CA GLN A 271 -1.85 6.93 2.47
C GLN A 271 -2.56 7.69 1.33
N GLY A 272 -2.49 7.15 0.10
CA GLY A 272 -3.24 7.64 -1.05
C GLY A 272 -4.72 7.33 -0.92
N ILE A 273 -5.58 8.23 -1.39
CA ILE A 273 -7.03 8.01 -1.57
C ILE A 273 -7.42 8.57 -2.93
N SER A 274 -7.94 7.74 -3.82
CA SER A 274 -8.36 8.17 -5.15
C SER A 274 -9.42 9.26 -5.10
N GLY A 275 -9.17 10.37 -5.83
CA GLY A 275 -10.04 11.55 -5.87
C GLY A 275 -9.91 12.47 -4.65
N ASN A 276 -8.96 12.20 -3.75
CA ASN A 276 -8.77 13.01 -2.55
C ASN A 276 -8.29 14.43 -2.87
N ARG A 277 -8.78 15.38 -2.11
CA ARG A 277 -8.39 16.79 -2.17
C ARG A 277 -7.60 17.19 -0.94
N LEU A 278 -6.74 18.17 -1.11
CA LEU A 278 -5.99 18.76 -0.01
C LEU A 278 -6.90 19.53 0.95
N LEU A 279 -7.81 20.33 0.41
CA LEU A 279 -8.55 21.35 1.16
C LEU A 279 -9.98 20.95 1.51
N ARG A 280 -10.64 20.15 0.66
CA ARG A 280 -12.06 19.81 0.82
C ARG A 280 -12.30 18.34 1.05
N ASP A 281 -13.23 18.04 1.94
CA ASP A 281 -13.78 16.70 2.09
C ASP A 281 -14.50 16.28 0.81
N ALA A 282 -14.63 14.97 0.61
CA ALA A 282 -15.41 14.39 -0.47
C ALA A 282 -16.86 14.89 -0.47
N LEU A 283 -17.42 15.06 -1.65
CA LEU A 283 -18.85 15.33 -1.81
C LEU A 283 -19.68 14.11 -1.37
N PRO A 284 -20.94 14.30 -0.93
CA PRO A 284 -21.78 13.22 -0.44
C PRO A 284 -21.98 12.05 -1.43
N ASP A 285 -22.08 12.36 -2.73
CA ASP A 285 -22.21 11.40 -3.84
C ASP A 285 -20.88 10.66 -4.15
N ARG A 286 -19.76 11.16 -3.63
CA ARG A 286 -18.41 10.62 -3.80
C ARG A 286 -17.70 10.48 -2.47
N SER A 287 -18.42 10.13 -1.41
CA SER A 287 -17.89 10.01 -0.04
C SER A 287 -16.64 9.11 0.07
N PHE A 288 -16.48 8.19 -0.88
CA PHE A 288 -15.30 7.33 -1.01
C PHE A 288 -14.00 8.06 -1.40
N ASN A 289 -14.04 9.35 -1.76
CA ASN A 289 -12.84 10.16 -1.94
C ASN A 289 -12.27 10.68 -0.61
N GLY A 290 -12.93 10.39 0.50
CA GLY A 290 -12.45 10.57 1.86
C GLY A 290 -12.46 12.00 2.39
N ALA A 291 -12.00 12.16 3.62
CA ALA A 291 -11.76 13.47 4.22
C ALA A 291 -10.60 14.18 3.51
N SER A 292 -10.60 15.52 3.53
CA SER A 292 -9.51 16.31 2.95
C SER A 292 -8.14 15.95 3.53
N GLY A 293 -7.08 16.16 2.75
CA GLY A 293 -5.71 15.93 3.19
C GLY A 293 -5.41 16.61 4.53
N LEU A 294 -5.85 17.86 4.68
CA LEU A 294 -5.69 18.61 5.94
C LEU A 294 -6.43 18.00 7.12
N ARG A 295 -7.62 17.43 6.90
CA ARG A 295 -8.43 16.84 7.97
C ARG A 295 -7.93 15.46 8.37
N ARG A 296 -7.44 14.66 7.42
CA ARG A 296 -6.95 13.31 7.68
C ARG A 296 -5.46 13.26 8.09
N LEU A 297 -4.70 14.33 7.84
CA LEU A 297 -3.28 14.44 8.18
C LEU A 297 -2.94 13.96 9.60
N PRO A 298 -3.67 14.37 10.68
CA PRO A 298 -3.34 13.93 12.05
C PRO A 298 -3.41 12.41 12.23
N HIS A 299 -4.32 11.74 11.55
CA HIS A 299 -4.54 10.30 11.73
C HIS A 299 -3.71 9.47 10.76
N ASP A 300 -3.58 9.93 9.51
CA ASP A 300 -2.96 9.14 8.46
C ASP A 300 -1.43 9.31 8.42
N ALA A 301 -0.92 10.44 8.97
CA ALA A 301 0.50 10.74 8.91
C ALA A 301 1.13 11.13 10.26
N LEU A 302 0.44 11.86 11.14
CA LEU A 302 1.09 12.45 12.31
C LEU A 302 0.96 11.60 13.58
N ALA A 303 -0.20 11.04 13.89
CA ALA A 303 -0.47 10.38 15.16
C ALA A 303 -0.79 8.88 15.04
N GLY A 304 -1.51 8.45 14.03
CA GLY A 304 -1.93 7.05 13.89
C GLY A 304 -0.78 6.16 13.45
N MET A 305 -0.26 6.41 12.25
CA MET A 305 0.75 5.57 11.62
C MET A 305 2.20 6.00 11.92
N ALA A 306 2.44 7.30 12.17
CA ALA A 306 3.79 7.78 12.46
C ALA A 306 4.26 7.40 13.86
N VAL A 307 3.37 7.43 14.87
CA VAL A 307 3.74 7.05 16.24
C VAL A 307 3.94 5.53 16.33
N GLY A 308 5.20 5.14 16.53
CA GLY A 308 5.61 3.72 16.63
C GLY A 308 5.78 2.99 15.29
N THR A 309 5.77 3.71 14.16
CA THR A 309 6.13 3.15 12.84
C THR A 309 7.54 3.51 12.40
N GLY A 310 8.27 4.35 13.17
CA GLY A 310 9.59 4.85 12.78
C GLY A 310 9.54 5.78 11.56
N ALA A 311 8.41 6.45 11.31
CA ALA A 311 8.31 7.36 10.18
C ALA A 311 8.90 8.73 10.53
N ASP A 312 9.92 9.16 9.78
CA ASP A 312 10.61 10.44 9.95
C ASP A 312 10.35 11.40 8.78
N THR A 313 9.77 10.92 7.71
CA THR A 313 9.53 11.72 6.49
C THR A 313 8.11 11.56 5.99
N LEU A 314 7.47 12.70 5.70
CA LEU A 314 6.18 12.80 5.02
C LEU A 314 6.40 13.25 3.58
N VAL A 315 5.93 12.46 2.63
CA VAL A 315 5.83 12.88 1.22
C VAL A 315 4.40 13.35 0.94
N VAL A 316 4.24 14.55 0.37
CA VAL A 316 2.94 15.14 0.05
C VAL A 316 2.74 15.17 -1.47
N GLN A 317 1.76 14.39 -1.94
CA GLN A 317 1.35 14.31 -3.35
C GLN A 317 -0.15 14.59 -3.46
N LEU A 318 -0.57 15.84 -3.26
CA LEU A 318 -1.96 16.31 -3.25
C LEU A 318 -2.07 17.66 -3.96
N GLY A 319 -3.28 18.01 -4.39
CA GLY A 319 -3.62 19.34 -4.92
C GLY A 319 -4.13 19.33 -6.35
N VAL A 320 -3.91 18.26 -7.14
CA VAL A 320 -4.43 18.21 -8.52
C VAL A 320 -5.95 18.19 -8.55
N ASN A 321 -6.59 17.46 -7.64
CA ASN A 321 -8.06 17.37 -7.55
C ASN A 321 -8.70 18.67 -7.03
N ASP A 322 -7.95 19.49 -6.31
CA ASP A 322 -8.43 20.79 -5.81
C ASP A 322 -8.61 21.79 -6.94
N ILE A 323 -7.74 21.77 -7.95
CA ILE A 323 -7.82 22.65 -9.10
C ILE A 323 -8.63 22.06 -10.27
N LEU A 324 -8.64 20.72 -10.42
CA LEU A 324 -9.22 20.06 -11.59
C LEU A 324 -10.74 19.87 -11.49
N PHE A 325 -11.27 19.58 -10.28
CA PHE A 325 -12.67 19.23 -10.08
C PHE A 325 -13.46 20.29 -9.29
N GLU A 326 -14.73 20.48 -9.66
CA GLU A 326 -15.64 21.41 -8.95
C GLU A 326 -16.02 20.94 -7.53
N PRO A 327 -16.20 21.86 -6.59
CA PRO A 327 -15.82 23.27 -6.65
C PRO A 327 -14.29 23.41 -6.63
N ARG A 328 -13.75 24.21 -7.55
CA ARG A 328 -12.30 24.39 -7.71
C ARG A 328 -11.71 25.34 -6.69
N GLU A 329 -10.44 25.14 -6.37
CA GLU A 329 -9.66 26.01 -5.50
C GLU A 329 -8.66 26.85 -6.31
N SER A 330 -8.34 28.04 -5.81
CA SER A 330 -7.29 28.87 -6.41
C SER A 330 -5.89 28.29 -6.15
N PRO A 331 -4.91 28.58 -7.00
CA PRO A 331 -3.52 28.20 -6.76
C PRO A 331 -2.99 28.66 -5.40
N GLU A 332 -3.37 29.85 -4.96
CA GLU A 332 -2.98 30.44 -3.69
C GLU A 332 -3.53 29.65 -2.51
N ALA A 333 -4.80 29.20 -2.58
CA ALA A 333 -5.43 28.40 -1.56
C ALA A 333 -4.75 27.03 -1.44
N VAL A 334 -4.45 26.38 -2.57
CA VAL A 334 -3.73 25.08 -2.60
C VAL A 334 -2.34 25.23 -1.99
N LEU A 335 -1.57 26.25 -2.37
CA LEU A 335 -0.25 26.53 -1.80
C LEU A 335 -0.31 26.85 -0.30
N ALA A 336 -1.31 27.60 0.15
CA ALA A 336 -1.53 27.85 1.56
C ALA A 336 -1.82 26.55 2.33
N GLY A 337 -2.66 25.68 1.78
CA GLY A 337 -2.93 24.35 2.35
C GLY A 337 -1.67 23.46 2.44
N MET A 338 -0.84 23.47 1.41
CA MET A 338 0.45 22.73 1.42
C MET A 338 1.38 23.25 2.53
N ARG A 339 1.46 24.59 2.74
CA ARG A 339 2.25 25.16 3.84
C ARG A 339 1.70 24.75 5.21
N VAL A 340 0.38 24.73 5.39
CA VAL A 340 -0.24 24.23 6.65
C VAL A 340 0.09 22.76 6.90
N VAL A 341 0.07 21.90 5.88
CA VAL A 341 0.53 20.49 6.02
C VAL A 341 1.98 20.47 6.48
N THR A 342 2.84 21.24 5.82
CA THR A 342 4.28 21.28 6.11
C THR A 342 4.55 21.77 7.54
N GLU A 343 3.89 22.84 7.97
CA GLU A 343 4.03 23.37 9.35
C GLU A 343 3.61 22.32 10.40
N ARG A 344 2.46 21.67 10.20
CA ARG A 344 1.96 20.65 11.13
C ARG A 344 2.87 19.41 11.18
N ALA A 345 3.38 18.97 10.05
CA ALA A 345 4.28 17.84 9.98
C ALA A 345 5.64 18.14 10.62
N ARG A 346 6.20 19.33 10.37
CA ARG A 346 7.43 19.79 11.04
C ARG A 346 7.25 19.93 12.56
N ALA A 347 6.10 20.43 13.02
CA ALA A 347 5.76 20.49 14.44
C ALA A 347 5.68 19.09 15.08
N ALA A 348 5.40 18.05 14.31
CA ALA A 348 5.44 16.66 14.73
C ALA A 348 6.82 15.99 14.53
N GLY A 349 7.85 16.74 14.12
CA GLY A 349 9.21 16.25 13.93
C GLY A 349 9.50 15.61 12.57
N LEU A 350 8.54 15.65 11.62
CA LEU A 350 8.72 15.05 10.32
C LEU A 350 9.43 16.01 9.34
N ARG A 351 10.34 15.47 8.54
CA ARG A 351 10.78 16.10 7.30
C ARG A 351 9.64 16.03 6.29
N VAL A 352 9.46 17.09 5.49
CA VAL A 352 8.38 17.14 4.50
C VAL A 352 8.93 17.29 3.09
N VAL A 353 8.64 16.30 2.25
CA VAL A 353 9.01 16.28 0.83
C VAL A 353 7.74 16.50 0.01
N GLY A 354 7.67 17.55 -0.77
CA GLY A 354 6.54 17.81 -1.64
C GLY A 354 6.77 17.29 -3.06
N THR A 355 5.68 17.11 -3.80
CA THR A 355 5.76 16.78 -5.22
C THR A 355 5.16 17.88 -6.08
N THR A 356 5.67 18.08 -7.29
CA THR A 356 4.97 18.90 -8.28
C THR A 356 3.72 18.18 -8.78
N LEU A 357 2.69 18.95 -9.16
CA LEU A 357 1.47 18.43 -9.78
C LEU A 357 1.79 17.92 -11.19
N THR A 358 1.40 16.70 -11.49
CA THR A 358 1.59 16.06 -12.79
C THR A 358 0.81 16.74 -13.91
N PRO A 359 1.22 16.62 -15.18
CA PRO A 359 0.41 17.05 -16.30
C PRO A 359 -0.94 16.35 -16.36
N PHE A 360 -1.97 17.04 -16.82
CA PHE A 360 -3.30 16.48 -17.05
C PHE A 360 -3.93 16.92 -18.39
N GLY A 361 -3.10 17.36 -19.32
CA GLY A 361 -3.52 17.69 -20.67
C GLY A 361 -4.07 16.49 -21.42
N GLY A 362 -5.27 16.65 -21.99
CA GLY A 362 -6.05 15.58 -22.58
C GLY A 362 -7.12 15.00 -21.64
N HIS A 363 -7.09 15.31 -20.36
CA HIS A 363 -8.15 14.95 -19.42
C HIS A 363 -9.44 15.76 -19.73
N ALA A 364 -10.61 15.11 -19.56
CA ALA A 364 -11.91 15.70 -19.94
C ALA A 364 -12.24 17.04 -19.27
N GLN A 365 -11.63 17.34 -18.12
CA GLN A 365 -11.81 18.61 -17.38
C GLN A 365 -10.74 19.66 -17.73
N GLU A 366 -9.72 19.31 -18.53
CA GLU A 366 -8.59 20.18 -18.85
C GLU A 366 -9.04 21.42 -19.61
N ASN A 367 -8.45 22.55 -19.28
CA ASN A 367 -8.50 23.79 -20.06
C ASN A 367 -7.26 24.65 -19.77
N ALA A 368 -7.07 25.72 -20.59
CA ALA A 368 -5.88 26.58 -20.49
C ALA A 368 -5.76 27.32 -19.14
N GLU A 369 -6.86 27.57 -18.44
CA GLU A 369 -6.85 28.23 -17.13
C GLU A 369 -6.30 27.28 -16.06
N LEU A 370 -6.78 26.03 -16.06
CA LEU A 370 -6.33 25.00 -15.11
C LEU A 370 -4.86 24.63 -15.34
N GLU A 371 -4.41 24.59 -16.60
CA GLU A 371 -3.00 24.37 -16.89
C GLU A 371 -2.14 25.53 -16.38
N ARG A 372 -2.58 26.79 -16.54
CA ARG A 372 -1.88 27.94 -15.93
C ARG A 372 -1.84 27.84 -14.40
N ALA A 373 -2.95 27.42 -13.77
CA ALA A 373 -3.02 27.19 -12.33
C ALA A 373 -2.00 26.13 -11.87
N ARG A 374 -1.93 24.99 -12.57
CA ARG A 374 -0.96 23.92 -12.31
C ARG A 374 0.49 24.42 -12.44
N GLN A 375 0.79 25.13 -13.53
CA GLN A 375 2.13 25.68 -13.76
C GLN A 375 2.54 26.68 -12.68
N ARG A 376 1.61 27.55 -12.23
CA ARG A 376 1.86 28.49 -11.14
C ARG A 376 2.17 27.76 -9.83
N ILE A 377 1.37 26.76 -9.45
CA ILE A 377 1.63 25.95 -8.25
C ILE A 377 3.01 25.28 -8.37
N ASN A 378 3.32 24.66 -9.50
CA ASN A 378 4.59 23.98 -9.71
C ASN A 378 5.80 24.94 -9.69
N ALA A 379 5.64 26.15 -10.20
CA ALA A 379 6.68 27.16 -10.10
C ALA A 379 7.01 27.55 -8.66
N GLU A 380 6.00 27.76 -7.83
CA GLU A 380 6.15 28.06 -6.40
C GLU A 380 6.75 26.88 -5.62
N ILE A 381 6.33 25.63 -5.92
CA ILE A 381 6.91 24.43 -5.32
C ILE A 381 8.41 24.33 -5.64
N ARG A 382 8.79 24.53 -6.92
CA ARG A 382 10.20 24.49 -7.36
C ARG A 382 11.05 25.62 -6.80
N ALA A 383 10.46 26.80 -6.57
CA ALA A 383 11.16 27.94 -5.99
C ALA A 383 11.56 27.71 -4.53
N GLY A 384 11.03 26.70 -3.87
CA GLY A 384 11.24 26.40 -2.46
C GLY A 384 10.30 27.18 -1.54
N GLY A 385 10.47 27.02 -0.22
CA GLY A 385 9.64 27.72 0.78
C GLY A 385 8.26 27.09 1.04
N VAL A 386 7.90 26.00 0.33
CA VAL A 386 6.70 25.20 0.62
C VAL A 386 7.07 23.95 1.40
N PHE A 387 8.10 23.24 0.97
CA PHE A 387 8.53 21.94 1.51
C PHE A 387 10.04 21.96 1.84
N ASP A 388 10.54 20.94 2.55
CA ASP A 388 11.97 20.78 2.83
C ASP A 388 12.76 20.28 1.63
N ALA A 389 12.11 19.50 0.76
CA ALA A 389 12.64 19.03 -0.52
C ALA A 389 11.51 18.82 -1.52
N VAL A 390 11.84 18.66 -2.79
CA VAL A 390 10.86 18.52 -3.89
C VAL A 390 11.23 17.35 -4.79
N ILE A 391 10.21 16.53 -5.12
CA ILE A 391 10.26 15.52 -6.18
C ILE A 391 9.50 16.06 -7.37
N ASP A 392 10.17 16.22 -8.52
CA ASP A 392 9.56 16.83 -9.71
C ASP A 392 8.86 15.79 -10.59
N PHE A 393 7.66 15.37 -10.19
CA PHE A 393 6.83 14.43 -10.95
C PHE A 393 6.31 15.02 -12.27
N ASP A 394 6.10 16.33 -12.35
CA ASP A 394 5.78 16.99 -13.61
C ASP A 394 6.90 16.78 -14.65
N ARG A 395 8.15 17.02 -14.27
CA ARG A 395 9.29 16.82 -15.16
C ARG A 395 9.49 15.34 -15.53
N ALA A 396 9.21 14.43 -14.60
CA ALA A 396 9.37 12.98 -14.81
C ALA A 396 8.37 12.41 -15.81
N LEU A 397 7.14 12.95 -15.82
CA LEU A 397 6.03 12.36 -16.59
C LEU A 397 5.66 13.13 -17.85
N ARG A 398 5.98 14.41 -17.95
CA ARG A 398 5.52 15.26 -19.06
C ARG A 398 6.15 14.86 -20.40
N ASP A 399 5.39 15.04 -21.47
CA ASP A 399 5.89 14.99 -22.84
C ASP A 399 6.75 16.23 -23.12
N PRO A 400 8.03 16.10 -23.52
CA PRO A 400 8.87 17.23 -23.88
C PRO A 400 8.30 18.08 -25.03
N GLY A 401 7.57 17.46 -25.96
CA GLY A 401 6.94 18.14 -27.10
C GLY A 401 5.61 18.80 -26.77
N ALA A 402 4.97 18.40 -25.66
CA ALA A 402 3.68 18.93 -25.18
C ALA A 402 3.65 18.92 -23.64
N PRO A 403 4.34 19.85 -22.96
CA PRO A 403 4.61 19.76 -21.51
C PRO A 403 3.38 19.77 -20.60
N GLY A 404 2.22 20.15 -21.11
CA GLY A 404 0.96 20.04 -20.39
C GLY A 404 0.37 18.63 -20.38
N ARG A 405 0.95 17.67 -21.11
CA ARG A 405 0.48 16.29 -21.27
C ARG A 405 1.47 15.28 -20.68
N LEU A 406 0.94 14.15 -20.27
CA LEU A 406 1.75 12.97 -20.00
C LEU A 406 2.42 12.50 -21.29
N LEU A 407 3.68 12.00 -21.18
CA LEU A 407 4.33 11.33 -22.29
C LEU A 407 3.46 10.11 -22.71
N PRO A 408 3.17 9.89 -24.01
CA PRO A 408 2.18 8.88 -24.44
C PRO A 408 2.34 7.49 -23.84
N ARG A 409 3.58 7.01 -23.63
CA ARG A 409 3.83 5.73 -22.97
C ARG A 409 3.52 5.71 -21.47
N TYR A 410 3.36 6.89 -20.86
CA TYR A 410 3.02 7.04 -19.43
C TYR A 410 1.55 7.32 -19.21
N ASP A 411 0.79 7.67 -20.24
CA ASP A 411 -0.64 7.96 -20.15
C ASP A 411 -1.46 6.66 -20.24
N SER A 412 -2.32 6.41 -19.27
CA SER A 412 -3.25 5.27 -19.29
C SER A 412 -4.41 5.46 -20.27
N GLY A 413 -4.51 6.63 -20.90
CA GLY A 413 -5.53 6.98 -21.89
C GLY A 413 -6.60 7.95 -21.38
N ASP A 414 -6.51 8.41 -20.13
CA ASP A 414 -7.43 9.40 -19.57
C ASP A 414 -6.81 10.80 -19.41
N GLY A 415 -5.53 10.95 -19.75
CA GLY A 415 -4.79 12.20 -19.68
C GLY A 415 -4.41 12.65 -18.27
N LEU A 416 -4.57 11.80 -17.25
CA LEU A 416 -4.29 12.13 -15.84
C LEU A 416 -3.50 11.02 -15.13
N HIS A 417 -3.97 9.77 -15.23
CA HIS A 417 -3.38 8.67 -14.47
C HIS A 417 -2.28 7.97 -15.28
N PRO A 418 -1.14 7.68 -14.63
CA PRO A 418 -0.03 6.97 -15.27
C PRO A 418 -0.33 5.49 -15.54
N THR A 419 0.33 4.95 -16.59
CA THR A 419 0.54 3.50 -16.75
C THR A 419 1.53 2.99 -15.70
N ASP A 420 1.72 1.66 -15.61
CA ASP A 420 2.78 1.05 -14.78
C ASP A 420 4.17 1.63 -15.10
N ALA A 421 4.45 1.93 -16.39
CA ALA A 421 5.70 2.58 -16.80
C ALA A 421 5.80 4.02 -16.29
N GLY A 422 4.68 4.76 -16.27
CA GLY A 422 4.62 6.10 -15.69
C GLY A 422 4.83 6.07 -14.17
N TYR A 423 4.21 5.15 -13.47
CA TYR A 423 4.44 4.95 -12.03
C TYR A 423 5.88 4.57 -11.71
N ALA A 424 6.52 3.73 -12.51
CA ALA A 424 7.93 3.43 -12.39
C ALA A 424 8.82 4.68 -12.62
N ALA A 425 8.43 5.55 -13.58
CA ALA A 425 9.14 6.81 -13.83
C ALA A 425 8.99 7.80 -12.66
N MET A 426 7.82 7.86 -12.01
CA MET A 426 7.64 8.63 -10.77
C MET A 426 8.61 8.15 -9.68
N ALA A 427 8.64 6.85 -9.44
CA ALA A 427 9.57 6.28 -8.46
C ALA A 427 11.04 6.58 -8.81
N ALA A 428 11.42 6.48 -10.09
CA ALA A 428 12.78 6.76 -10.56
C ALA A 428 13.19 8.23 -10.36
N ALA A 429 12.22 9.16 -10.34
CA ALA A 429 12.49 10.58 -10.10
C ALA A 429 12.78 10.93 -8.63
N VAL A 430 12.57 9.99 -7.70
CA VAL A 430 12.87 10.20 -6.28
C VAL A 430 14.37 10.10 -6.06
N ASP A 431 14.99 11.18 -5.60
CA ASP A 431 16.32 11.12 -5.01
C ASP A 431 16.21 10.52 -3.61
N LEU A 432 16.70 9.29 -3.43
CA LEU A 432 16.56 8.52 -2.20
C LEU A 432 17.21 9.22 -1.00
N GLY A 433 18.25 10.02 -1.21
CA GLY A 433 18.89 10.81 -0.15
C GLY A 433 17.97 11.89 0.43
N THR A 434 17.00 12.38 -0.33
CA THR A 434 16.04 13.38 0.16
C THR A 434 15.02 12.82 1.14
N LEU A 435 14.88 11.50 1.22
CA LEU A 435 13.95 10.80 2.11
C LEU A 435 14.49 10.64 3.54
N LEU A 436 15.76 10.89 3.75
CA LEU A 436 16.37 10.87 5.09
C LEU A 436 16.24 12.24 5.77
N PRO A 437 16.09 12.28 7.10
CA PRO A 437 16.23 13.53 7.87
C PRO A 437 17.57 14.20 7.54
N ALA A 438 17.63 15.55 7.57
CA ALA A 438 18.90 16.25 7.42
C ALA A 438 19.85 15.81 8.54
N SER A 439 21.06 15.34 8.17
CA SER A 439 22.08 14.94 9.13
C SER A 439 22.38 16.11 10.09
N GLY A 440 21.92 16.02 11.36
CA GLY A 440 22.13 17.05 12.38
C GLY A 440 20.99 17.28 13.37
N ALA A 441 19.82 16.73 13.17
CA ALA A 441 18.73 16.81 14.13
C ALA A 441 18.64 15.51 14.96
N SER A 442 19.56 15.29 15.88
CA SER A 442 19.29 14.35 16.98
C SER A 442 18.17 14.94 17.83
N PRO A 443 17.11 14.20 18.16
CA PRO A 443 16.14 14.66 19.12
C PRO A 443 16.88 14.89 20.45
N SER A 444 16.86 16.12 20.95
CA SER A 444 17.30 16.41 22.32
C SER A 444 16.35 15.65 23.25
N ASN A 445 16.85 14.56 23.84
CA ASN A 445 16.19 13.92 24.97
C ASN A 445 16.08 14.97 26.09
N GLY A 446 14.89 15.50 26.31
CA GLY A 446 14.45 16.26 27.46
C GLY A 446 13.50 15.41 28.28
#